data_7fabdd7b45636e63418f14a9ed2f9e8c
#
_entry.id   7fabdd7b45636e63418f14a9ed2f9e8c
#
_cell.length_a   1.000
_cell.length_b   1.000
_cell.length_c   1.000
_cell.angle_alpha   90.00
_cell.angle_beta   90.00
_cell.angle_gamma   90.00
#
_symmetry.space_group_name_H-M   'P 1'
#
loop_
_entity.id
_entity.type
_entity.pdbx_description
1 polymer ?
#
loop_
_entity_poly.entity_id
_entity_poly.type
_entity_poly.pdbx_seq_one_letter_code
_entity_poly.pdbx_strand_id
1 'polypeptide(L)'
;PDGTKTPHPLLISRTGYTGEDGFEISIPTKDAPSLPETVTNLLLSDKDTVRLAGLAARDSLRLEAGMCLYGHDISTAQTPPAASLGWVVGKDRRDPATANFNGASAILPQLASPAKTLSQRRVGFTVEKGSPAREGAVIVDLNDETRTPVGVITSGLPSPTLGGTNIAMGYVKTGLHKKGTEVGVLVRNKVRKASVVGMPWVESKFYRGKA
;
A
#
# COMPACT_ATOMS: atom_id res chain seq x y z
N PRO A 1 20.30 -21.98 19.88
CA PRO A 1 20.87 -21.94 21.25
C PRO A 1 22.00 -22.92 21.44
N ASP A 2 22.09 -23.99 20.60
CA ASP A 2 23.13 -25.02 20.67
C ASP A 2 24.38 -24.70 19.83
N GLY A 3 24.43 -23.55 19.15
CA GLY A 3 25.53 -23.11 18.29
C GLY A 3 25.57 -23.77 16.93
N THR A 4 24.58 -24.59 16.57
CA THR A 4 24.51 -25.22 15.25
C THR A 4 24.33 -24.15 14.17
N LYS A 5 25.17 -24.18 13.14
CA LYS A 5 25.07 -23.26 12.00
C LYS A 5 24.12 -23.83 10.94
N THR A 6 23.37 -22.96 10.30
CA THR A 6 22.58 -23.32 9.12
C THR A 6 23.51 -23.71 7.96
N PRO A 7 23.13 -24.67 7.09
CA PRO A 7 23.94 -25.09 5.95
C PRO A 7 24.20 -23.93 4.96
N HIS A 8 23.31 -22.96 4.91
CA HIS A 8 23.43 -21.76 4.08
C HIS A 8 23.16 -20.51 4.92
N PRO A 9 23.78 -19.36 4.58
CA PRO A 9 23.50 -18.11 5.25
C PRO A 9 22.04 -17.69 4.99
N LEU A 10 21.36 -17.18 6.02
CA LEU A 10 20.06 -16.54 5.89
C LEU A 10 20.27 -15.08 5.48
N LEU A 11 19.45 -14.59 4.55
CA LEU A 11 19.40 -13.17 4.22
C LEU A 11 18.37 -12.49 5.11
N ILE A 12 18.83 -11.55 5.95
CA ILE A 12 17.97 -10.74 6.81
C ILE A 12 17.95 -9.32 6.26
N SER A 13 16.80 -8.88 5.80
CA SER A 13 16.57 -7.51 5.31
C SER A 13 15.78 -6.72 6.36
N ARG A 14 16.26 -5.53 6.75
CA ARG A 14 15.50 -4.65 7.63
C ARG A 14 14.45 -3.90 6.81
N THR A 15 13.40 -4.59 6.49
CA THR A 15 12.25 -4.16 5.68
C THR A 15 10.98 -4.75 6.27
N GLY A 16 9.82 -4.31 5.79
CA GLY A 16 8.54 -4.83 6.25
C GLY A 16 7.35 -4.23 5.54
N TYR A 17 6.17 -4.69 5.91
CA TYR A 17 4.90 -4.35 5.29
C TYR A 17 3.85 -3.89 6.31
N THR A 18 4.30 -3.23 7.37
CA THR A 18 3.45 -2.82 8.51
C THR A 18 3.54 -1.34 8.84
N GLY A 19 4.52 -0.62 8.28
CA GLY A 19 4.85 0.74 8.72
C GLY A 19 5.67 0.79 10.01
N GLU A 20 5.90 -0.35 10.65
CA GLU A 20 6.75 -0.48 11.84
C GLU A 20 8.13 -1.00 11.45
N ASP A 21 9.12 -0.85 12.36
CA ASP A 21 10.42 -1.45 12.19
C ASP A 21 10.33 -2.98 12.24
N GLY A 22 11.08 -3.66 11.40
CA GLY A 22 10.98 -5.10 11.28
C GLY A 22 11.96 -5.71 10.30
N PHE A 23 11.88 -7.03 10.16
CA PHE A 23 12.80 -7.82 9.34
C PHE A 23 12.04 -8.80 8.45
N GLU A 24 12.55 -8.99 7.25
CA GLU A 24 12.19 -10.07 6.34
C GLU A 24 13.36 -11.05 6.29
N ILE A 25 13.08 -12.33 6.55
CA ILE A 25 14.09 -13.38 6.61
C ILE A 25 13.89 -14.30 5.41
N SER A 26 14.85 -14.29 4.47
CA SER A 26 14.84 -15.20 3.33
C SER A 26 15.60 -16.46 3.69
N ILE A 27 14.93 -17.59 3.62
CA ILE A 27 15.45 -18.89 4.04
C ILE A 27 15.60 -19.80 2.82
N PRO A 28 16.81 -20.18 2.41
CA PRO A 28 17.01 -21.15 1.32
C PRO A 28 16.52 -22.54 1.75
N THR A 29 15.72 -23.16 0.89
CA THR A 29 15.06 -24.45 1.19
C THR A 29 15.63 -25.62 0.37
N LYS A 30 16.48 -25.37 -0.65
CA LYS A 30 16.96 -26.38 -1.59
C LYS A 30 17.58 -27.59 -0.91
N ASP A 31 18.48 -27.35 0.06
CA ASP A 31 19.22 -28.41 0.75
C ASP A 31 18.80 -28.55 2.23
N ALA A 32 17.80 -27.79 2.66
CA ALA A 32 17.30 -27.79 4.04
C ALA A 32 15.79 -27.44 4.08
N PRO A 33 14.92 -28.34 3.58
CA PRO A 33 13.49 -28.07 3.44
C PRO A 33 12.76 -27.83 4.78
N SER A 34 13.27 -28.35 5.90
CA SER A 34 12.72 -28.13 7.24
C SER A 34 13.23 -26.86 7.93
N LEU A 35 14.19 -26.14 7.34
CA LEU A 35 14.80 -24.97 7.95
C LEU A 35 13.80 -23.82 8.22
N PRO A 36 12.82 -23.51 7.34
CA PRO A 36 11.81 -22.50 7.63
C PRO A 36 10.99 -22.82 8.88
N GLU A 37 10.58 -24.07 9.06
CA GLU A 37 9.87 -24.52 10.25
C GLU A 37 10.73 -24.39 11.51
N THR A 38 11.98 -24.81 11.43
CA THR A 38 12.96 -24.72 12.54
C THR A 38 13.13 -23.25 12.97
N VAL A 39 13.36 -22.34 12.03
CA VAL A 39 13.51 -20.92 12.32
C VAL A 39 12.22 -20.33 12.92
N THR A 40 11.07 -20.69 12.37
CA THR A 40 9.77 -20.26 12.88
C THR A 40 9.55 -20.73 14.31
N ASN A 41 9.79 -22.00 14.60
CA ASN A 41 9.65 -22.55 15.95
C ASN A 41 10.64 -21.94 16.94
N LEU A 42 11.86 -21.62 16.51
CA LEU A 42 12.82 -20.92 17.33
C LEU A 42 12.32 -19.51 17.69
N LEU A 43 11.81 -18.74 16.74
CA LEU A 43 11.24 -17.42 16.99
C LEU A 43 10.04 -17.51 17.93
N LEU A 44 9.12 -18.46 17.68
CA LEU A 44 7.92 -18.67 18.49
C LEU A 44 8.21 -19.23 19.90
N SER A 45 9.44 -19.69 20.18
CA SER A 45 9.82 -20.11 21.53
C SER A 45 9.83 -18.95 22.52
N ASP A 46 10.04 -17.72 22.07
CA ASP A 46 9.84 -16.49 22.84
C ASP A 46 8.34 -16.08 22.80
N LYS A 47 7.53 -16.73 23.64
CA LYS A 47 6.08 -16.55 23.68
C LYS A 47 5.64 -15.17 24.17
N ASP A 48 6.50 -14.44 24.84
CA ASP A 48 6.18 -13.14 25.41
C ASP A 48 6.25 -12.03 24.37
N THR A 49 7.18 -12.14 23.41
CA THR A 49 7.43 -11.09 22.41
C THR A 49 7.04 -11.49 20.97
N VAL A 50 7.08 -12.78 20.64
CA VAL A 50 6.83 -13.24 19.26
C VAL A 50 5.49 -14.00 19.16
N ARG A 51 4.63 -13.53 18.26
CA ARG A 51 3.32 -14.13 17.99
C ARG A 51 3.04 -14.21 16.50
N LEU A 52 2.31 -15.23 16.09
CA LEU A 52 1.81 -15.31 14.72
C LEU A 52 0.77 -14.21 14.45
N ALA A 53 0.89 -13.57 13.29
CA ALA A 53 -0.08 -12.60 12.81
C ALA A 53 -0.88 -13.16 11.63
N GLY A 54 -2.20 -13.01 11.68
CA GLY A 54 -3.08 -13.43 10.58
C GLY A 54 -3.16 -12.40 9.45
N LEU A 55 -3.79 -12.80 8.34
CA LEU A 55 -3.93 -11.95 7.15
C LEU A 55 -4.72 -10.66 7.42
N ALA A 56 -5.71 -10.69 8.31
CA ALA A 56 -6.47 -9.50 8.67
C ALA A 56 -5.61 -8.45 9.39
N ALA A 57 -4.71 -8.89 10.30
CA ALA A 57 -3.75 -8.00 10.95
C ALA A 57 -2.75 -7.43 9.92
N ARG A 58 -2.24 -8.27 9.02
CA ARG A 58 -1.36 -7.84 7.92
C ARG A 58 -2.04 -6.80 7.03
N ASP A 59 -3.31 -7.01 6.67
CA ASP A 59 -4.05 -6.09 5.81
C ASP A 59 -4.34 -4.75 6.49
N SER A 60 -4.72 -4.75 7.78
CA SER A 60 -4.96 -3.50 8.51
C SER A 60 -3.68 -2.68 8.66
N LEU A 61 -2.58 -3.30 9.05
CA LEU A 61 -1.29 -2.62 9.24
C LEU A 61 -0.75 -2.02 7.94
N ARG A 62 -0.73 -2.80 6.85
CA ARG A 62 -0.24 -2.29 5.56
C ARG A 62 -1.10 -1.13 5.04
N LEU A 63 -2.45 -1.20 5.21
CA LEU A 63 -3.33 -0.14 4.74
C LEU A 63 -3.13 1.14 5.56
N GLU A 64 -3.07 1.05 6.89
CA GLU A 64 -2.74 2.17 7.78
C GLU A 64 -1.41 2.85 7.38
N ALA A 65 -0.43 2.04 6.99
CA ALA A 65 0.87 2.50 6.47
C ALA A 65 0.83 3.03 5.02
N GLY A 66 -0.32 2.98 4.34
CA GLY A 66 -0.48 3.45 2.96
C GLY A 66 0.16 2.56 1.90
N MET A 67 0.49 1.30 2.24
CA MET A 67 1.14 0.36 1.33
C MET A 67 0.14 -0.36 0.43
N CYS A 68 0.49 -0.48 -0.85
CA CYS A 68 -0.34 -1.16 -1.86
C CYS A 68 -0.37 -2.66 -1.65
N LEU A 69 -1.51 -3.28 -1.96
CA LEU A 69 -1.63 -4.72 -2.13
C LEU A 69 -1.67 -5.05 -3.63
N TYR A 70 -0.71 -5.86 -4.10
CA TYR A 70 -0.69 -6.31 -5.49
C TYR A 70 -1.91 -7.20 -5.79
N GLY A 71 -2.51 -6.99 -6.94
CA GLY A 71 -3.77 -7.65 -7.33
C GLY A 71 -5.02 -6.86 -6.96
N HIS A 72 -4.93 -5.93 -6.01
CA HIS A 72 -6.03 -5.07 -5.56
C HIS A 72 -5.75 -3.58 -5.84
N ASP A 73 -4.73 -3.01 -5.18
CA ASP A 73 -4.39 -1.59 -5.32
C ASP A 73 -3.49 -1.32 -6.53
N ILE A 74 -2.72 -2.29 -6.95
CA ILE A 74 -1.84 -2.23 -8.13
C ILE A 74 -1.86 -3.56 -8.88
N SER A 75 -1.70 -3.46 -10.19
CA SER A 75 -1.56 -4.59 -11.12
C SER A 75 -0.69 -4.17 -12.30
N THR A 76 -0.58 -5.02 -13.31
CA THR A 76 0.10 -4.67 -14.56
C THR A 76 -0.59 -3.55 -15.36
N ALA A 77 -1.82 -3.19 -15.01
CA ALA A 77 -2.58 -2.13 -15.68
C ALA A 77 -2.25 -0.72 -15.18
N GLN A 78 -1.62 -0.59 -14.00
CA GLN A 78 -1.27 0.70 -13.41
C GLN A 78 0.23 0.98 -13.56
N THR A 79 0.55 2.20 -13.99
CA THR A 79 1.93 2.68 -13.94
C THR A 79 2.31 3.16 -12.54
N PRO A 80 3.61 3.14 -12.17
CA PRO A 80 4.06 3.67 -10.89
C PRO A 80 3.60 5.12 -10.62
N PRO A 81 3.64 6.08 -11.57
CA PRO A 81 3.13 7.42 -11.33
C PRO A 81 1.62 7.47 -11.05
N ALA A 82 0.80 6.68 -11.76
CA ALA A 82 -0.64 6.60 -11.50
C ALA A 82 -0.94 6.02 -10.11
N ALA A 83 -0.14 5.05 -9.69
CA ALA A 83 -0.22 4.44 -8.37
C ALA A 83 0.40 5.29 -7.23
N SER A 84 0.81 6.53 -7.52
CA SER A 84 1.54 7.40 -6.57
C SER A 84 2.84 6.78 -6.04
N LEU A 85 3.49 5.96 -6.86
CA LEU A 85 4.75 5.28 -6.63
C LEU A 85 5.88 5.80 -7.54
N GLY A 86 5.75 6.99 -8.09
CA GLY A 86 6.75 7.58 -8.99
C GLY A 86 8.17 7.68 -8.40
N TRP A 87 8.28 7.63 -7.08
CA TRP A 87 9.55 7.64 -6.37
C TRP A 87 10.41 6.37 -6.60
N VAL A 88 9.81 5.24 -7.01
CA VAL A 88 10.54 4.00 -7.32
C VAL A 88 11.45 4.15 -8.56
N VAL A 89 11.18 5.14 -9.41
CA VAL A 89 12.07 5.49 -10.51
C VAL A 89 13.15 6.44 -9.99
N GLY A 90 14.37 5.95 -9.89
CA GLY A 90 15.52 6.74 -9.45
C GLY A 90 15.69 8.02 -10.28
N LYS A 91 16.17 9.08 -9.65
CA LYS A 91 16.34 10.38 -10.32
C LYS A 91 17.30 10.31 -11.50
N ASP A 92 18.33 9.50 -11.36
CA ASP A 92 19.35 9.19 -12.38
C ASP A 92 18.79 8.46 -13.61
N ARG A 93 17.59 7.87 -13.48
CA ARG A 93 16.90 7.14 -14.55
C ARG A 93 15.76 7.92 -15.22
N ARG A 94 15.62 9.20 -14.89
CA ARG A 94 14.51 10.03 -15.41
C ARG A 94 14.88 10.83 -16.66
N ASP A 95 16.12 10.79 -17.10
CA ASP A 95 16.55 11.42 -18.35
C ASP A 95 16.12 10.53 -19.52
N PRO A 96 15.27 11.03 -20.47
CA PRO A 96 14.85 10.27 -21.64
C PRO A 96 15.99 9.76 -22.51
N ALA A 97 17.15 10.44 -22.53
CA ALA A 97 18.32 10.06 -23.33
C ALA A 97 19.03 8.82 -22.77
N THR A 98 18.93 8.57 -21.46
CA THR A 98 19.65 7.50 -20.77
C THR A 98 18.73 6.46 -20.14
N ALA A 99 17.44 6.70 -20.12
CA ALA A 99 16.45 5.79 -19.54
C ALA A 99 16.37 4.48 -20.32
N ASN A 100 16.72 3.37 -19.68
CA ASN A 100 16.79 2.04 -20.28
C ASN A 100 15.98 0.98 -19.49
N PHE A 101 14.90 1.38 -18.83
CA PHE A 101 14.03 0.47 -18.08
C PHE A 101 12.72 0.20 -18.83
N ASN A 102 12.10 -0.94 -18.55
CA ASN A 102 10.84 -1.34 -19.16
C ASN A 102 9.73 -0.33 -18.83
N GLY A 103 9.03 0.15 -19.86
CA GLY A 103 7.97 1.14 -19.72
C GLY A 103 8.43 2.60 -19.62
N ALA A 104 9.72 2.90 -19.80
CA ALA A 104 10.26 4.26 -19.73
C ALA A 104 9.49 5.26 -20.60
N SER A 105 9.13 4.87 -21.83
CA SER A 105 8.38 5.72 -22.79
C SER A 105 7.01 6.16 -22.28
N ALA A 106 6.34 5.33 -21.48
CA ALA A 106 5.05 5.66 -20.86
C ALA A 106 5.22 6.38 -19.53
N ILE A 107 6.22 5.98 -18.74
CA ILE A 107 6.38 6.45 -17.35
C ILE A 107 7.01 7.84 -17.28
N LEU A 108 8.01 8.14 -18.11
CA LEU A 108 8.72 9.44 -18.06
C LEU A 108 7.81 10.64 -18.34
N PRO A 109 6.93 10.64 -19.36
CA PRO A 109 5.96 11.73 -19.55
C PRO A 109 5.02 11.91 -18.37
N GLN A 110 4.63 10.81 -17.72
CA GLN A 110 3.76 10.83 -16.55
C GLN A 110 4.45 11.42 -15.31
N LEU A 111 5.75 11.19 -15.15
CA LEU A 111 6.56 11.82 -14.11
C LEU A 111 6.77 13.31 -14.37
N ALA A 112 7.03 13.69 -15.64
CA ALA A 112 7.30 15.08 -16.01
C ALA A 112 6.05 15.96 -15.94
N SER A 113 4.88 15.46 -16.37
CA SER A 113 3.64 16.22 -16.46
C SER A 113 2.43 15.41 -16.00
N PRO A 114 2.37 15.00 -14.72
CA PRO A 114 1.34 14.06 -14.25
C PRO A 114 -0.08 14.58 -14.41
N ALA A 115 -0.31 15.89 -14.31
CA ALA A 115 -1.64 16.50 -14.46
C ALA A 115 -2.19 16.40 -15.90
N LYS A 116 -1.31 16.33 -16.89
CA LYS A 116 -1.69 16.24 -18.31
C LYS A 116 -1.76 14.80 -18.82
N THR A 117 -1.03 13.89 -18.20
CA THR A 117 -0.79 12.53 -18.72
C THR A 117 -1.48 11.43 -17.93
N LEU A 118 -1.92 11.70 -16.69
CA LEU A 118 -2.62 10.73 -15.86
C LEU A 118 -4.12 11.05 -15.83
N SER A 119 -4.95 10.10 -16.25
CA SER A 119 -6.41 10.19 -16.15
C SER A 119 -6.90 10.01 -14.72
N GLN A 120 -6.20 9.23 -13.92
CA GLN A 120 -6.53 8.91 -12.53
C GLN A 120 -5.29 8.77 -11.66
N ARG A 121 -5.47 8.87 -10.34
CA ARG A 121 -4.42 8.71 -9.35
C ARG A 121 -4.89 7.94 -8.14
N ARG A 122 -4.01 7.10 -7.60
CA ARG A 122 -4.24 6.44 -6.32
C ARG A 122 -4.07 7.44 -5.19
N VAL A 123 -5.07 7.48 -4.30
CA VAL A 123 -5.10 8.32 -3.10
C VAL A 123 -5.67 7.57 -1.91
N GLY A 124 -5.48 8.13 -0.71
CA GLY A 124 -6.14 7.69 0.50
C GLY A 124 -7.44 8.46 0.74
N PHE A 125 -8.38 7.81 1.40
CA PHE A 125 -9.65 8.39 1.81
C PHE A 125 -9.93 8.10 3.27
N THR A 126 -10.47 9.10 3.98
CA THR A 126 -11.23 8.87 5.21
C THR A 126 -12.70 8.90 4.86
N VAL A 127 -13.42 7.85 5.21
CA VAL A 127 -14.85 7.66 4.86
C VAL A 127 -15.70 7.84 6.10
N GLU A 128 -16.86 8.47 5.94
CA GLU A 128 -17.86 8.69 6.99
C GLU A 128 -18.18 7.42 7.79
N LYS A 129 -18.51 7.58 9.08
CA LYS A 129 -18.86 6.47 9.97
C LYS A 129 -19.97 5.59 9.39
N GLY A 130 -19.86 4.29 9.59
CA GLY A 130 -20.81 3.26 9.16
C GLY A 130 -20.11 2.08 8.53
N SER A 131 -20.78 1.40 7.59
CA SER A 131 -20.16 0.27 6.87
C SER A 131 -18.94 0.76 6.10
N PRO A 132 -17.80 0.07 6.19
CA PRO A 132 -16.58 0.46 5.48
C PRO A 132 -16.75 0.33 3.96
N ALA A 133 -16.10 1.23 3.23
CA ALA A 133 -15.93 1.08 1.81
C ALA A 133 -14.97 -0.09 1.53
N ARG A 134 -15.39 -1.04 0.72
CA ARG A 134 -14.59 -2.21 0.33
C ARG A 134 -14.16 -2.08 -1.13
N GLU A 135 -13.26 -2.95 -1.56
CA GLU A 135 -12.87 -3.08 -2.95
C GLU A 135 -14.10 -3.10 -3.89
N GLY A 136 -13.99 -2.39 -5.01
CA GLY A 136 -15.06 -2.25 -6.00
C GLY A 136 -16.11 -1.18 -5.66
N ALA A 137 -16.08 -0.57 -4.47
CA ALA A 137 -16.99 0.53 -4.16
C ALA A 137 -16.73 1.72 -5.09
N VAL A 138 -17.78 2.20 -5.75
CA VAL A 138 -17.67 3.28 -6.74
C VAL A 138 -17.53 4.62 -6.04
N ILE A 139 -16.59 5.42 -6.51
CA ILE A 139 -16.42 6.82 -6.09
C ILE A 139 -17.21 7.70 -7.05
N VAL A 140 -18.01 8.62 -6.52
CA VAL A 140 -18.87 9.52 -7.29
C VAL A 140 -18.59 11.00 -6.94
N ASP A 141 -18.85 11.88 -7.89
CA ASP A 141 -18.79 13.30 -7.64
C ASP A 141 -20.01 13.74 -6.80
N LEU A 142 -19.77 14.43 -5.69
CA LEU A 142 -20.85 14.97 -4.83
C LEU A 142 -21.50 16.22 -5.40
N ASN A 143 -20.83 16.91 -6.32
CA ASN A 143 -21.34 18.10 -6.98
C ASN A 143 -22.20 17.79 -8.21
N ASP A 144 -22.28 16.52 -8.59
CA ASP A 144 -23.06 16.02 -9.71
C ASP A 144 -24.28 15.25 -9.21
N GLU A 145 -25.48 15.79 -9.48
CA GLU A 145 -26.75 15.15 -9.10
C GLU A 145 -26.90 13.74 -9.71
N THR A 146 -26.32 13.52 -10.87
CA THR A 146 -26.32 12.21 -11.55
C THR A 146 -25.38 11.20 -10.90
N ARG A 147 -24.53 11.65 -9.95
CA ARG A 147 -23.53 10.85 -9.27
C ARG A 147 -22.62 10.09 -10.23
N THR A 148 -22.12 10.81 -11.23
CA THR A 148 -21.20 10.25 -12.22
C THR A 148 -20.03 9.56 -11.53
N PRO A 149 -19.69 8.32 -11.92
CA PRO A 149 -18.50 7.63 -11.43
C PRO A 149 -17.22 8.39 -11.75
N VAL A 150 -16.42 8.65 -10.72
CA VAL A 150 -15.13 9.36 -10.85
C VAL A 150 -13.95 8.52 -10.34
N GLY A 151 -14.21 7.30 -9.89
CA GLY A 151 -13.18 6.43 -9.39
C GLY A 151 -13.69 5.14 -8.76
N VAL A 152 -12.78 4.39 -8.16
CA VAL A 152 -13.06 3.11 -7.49
C VAL A 152 -12.17 2.92 -6.27
N ILE A 153 -12.73 2.37 -5.20
CA ILE A 153 -11.98 1.93 -4.03
C ILE A 153 -11.33 0.57 -4.33
N THR A 154 -10.07 0.44 -3.99
CA THR A 154 -9.28 -0.79 -4.19
C THR A 154 -9.00 -1.54 -2.88
N SER A 155 -8.95 -0.81 -1.77
CA SER A 155 -8.81 -1.38 -0.42
C SER A 155 -9.54 -0.49 0.59
N GLY A 156 -10.09 -1.08 1.64
CA GLY A 156 -10.68 -0.29 2.71
C GLY A 156 -11.15 -1.13 3.88
N LEU A 157 -10.97 -0.59 5.08
CA LEU A 157 -11.34 -1.22 6.35
C LEU A 157 -11.45 -0.15 7.47
N PRO A 158 -12.11 -0.49 8.58
CA PRO A 158 -11.99 0.32 9.79
C PRO A 158 -10.60 0.15 10.39
N SER A 159 -9.88 1.25 10.61
CA SER A 159 -8.52 1.26 11.16
C SER A 159 -8.58 0.97 12.66
N PRO A 160 -7.93 -0.11 13.14
CA PRO A 160 -7.84 -0.38 14.57
C PRO A 160 -7.09 0.71 15.32
N THR A 161 -5.99 1.21 14.76
CA THR A 161 -5.14 2.25 15.39
C THR A 161 -5.86 3.58 15.52
N LEU A 162 -6.76 3.91 14.58
CA LEU A 162 -7.53 5.16 14.57
C LEU A 162 -8.95 4.99 15.16
N GLY A 163 -9.12 4.05 16.10
CA GLY A 163 -10.37 3.88 16.84
C GLY A 163 -11.56 3.48 15.95
N GLY A 164 -11.32 2.70 14.91
CA GLY A 164 -12.37 2.23 14.00
C GLY A 164 -12.73 3.22 12.89
N THR A 165 -11.94 4.26 12.68
CA THR A 165 -12.13 5.19 11.55
C THR A 165 -12.04 4.42 10.23
N ASN A 166 -13.04 4.59 9.36
CA ASN A 166 -13.04 3.98 8.05
C ASN A 166 -11.98 4.64 7.15
N ILE A 167 -10.95 3.90 6.80
CA ILE A 167 -9.93 4.30 5.84
C ILE A 167 -10.05 3.49 4.57
N ALA A 168 -9.73 4.07 3.44
CA ALA A 168 -9.78 3.40 2.15
C ALA A 168 -8.72 3.94 1.20
N MET A 169 -8.29 3.11 0.28
CA MET A 169 -7.38 3.44 -0.82
C MET A 169 -8.11 3.20 -2.13
N GLY A 170 -7.83 4.01 -3.14
CA GLY A 170 -8.48 3.85 -4.42
C GLY A 170 -7.96 4.82 -5.47
N TYR A 171 -8.45 4.67 -6.68
CA TYR A 171 -8.16 5.57 -7.80
C TYR A 171 -9.29 6.55 -8.01
N VAL A 172 -8.94 7.80 -8.20
CA VAL A 172 -9.88 8.87 -8.51
C VAL A 172 -9.38 9.68 -9.70
N LYS A 173 -10.30 10.21 -10.50
CA LYS A 173 -10.03 11.05 -11.67
C LYS A 173 -9.07 12.19 -11.31
N THR A 174 -8.10 12.44 -12.19
CA THR A 174 -7.17 13.56 -12.04
C THR A 174 -7.96 14.89 -11.94
N GLY A 175 -7.59 15.71 -10.97
CA GLY A 175 -8.36 16.90 -10.57
C GLY A 175 -9.01 16.72 -9.20
N LEU A 176 -9.56 15.54 -8.92
CA LEU A 176 -10.20 15.22 -7.63
C LEU A 176 -9.25 14.58 -6.60
N HIS A 177 -7.98 14.38 -6.94
CA HIS A 177 -6.97 13.70 -6.10
C HIS A 177 -6.32 14.60 -5.04
N LYS A 178 -6.68 15.87 -4.96
CA LYS A 178 -6.06 16.80 -4.02
C LYS A 178 -6.55 16.54 -2.58
N LYS A 179 -5.64 16.61 -1.62
CA LYS A 179 -5.98 16.50 -0.19
C LYS A 179 -7.08 17.50 0.18
N GLY A 180 -8.10 17.03 0.90
CA GLY A 180 -9.26 17.81 1.31
C GLY A 180 -10.41 17.81 0.29
N THR A 181 -10.23 17.22 -0.92
CA THR A 181 -11.34 17.06 -1.86
C THR A 181 -12.39 16.11 -1.28
N GLU A 182 -13.64 16.51 -1.28
CA GLU A 182 -14.76 15.68 -0.87
C GLU A 182 -15.35 14.93 -2.07
N VAL A 183 -15.62 13.65 -1.87
CA VAL A 183 -16.25 12.75 -2.85
C VAL A 183 -17.29 11.88 -2.16
N GLY A 184 -18.19 11.28 -2.93
CA GLY A 184 -19.09 10.25 -2.44
C GLY A 184 -18.50 8.86 -2.69
N VAL A 185 -18.75 7.90 -1.80
CA VAL A 185 -18.46 6.49 -2.02
C VAL A 185 -19.73 5.69 -1.85
N LEU A 186 -20.08 4.90 -2.86
CA LEU A 186 -21.28 4.04 -2.83
C LEU A 186 -21.00 2.80 -1.97
N VAL A 187 -21.65 2.74 -0.81
CA VAL A 187 -21.54 1.59 0.10
C VAL A 187 -22.95 1.07 0.39
N ARG A 188 -23.23 -0.17 -0.03
CA ARG A 188 -24.57 -0.80 0.13
C ARG A 188 -25.71 0.12 -0.33
N ASN A 189 -25.61 0.64 -1.55
CA ASN A 189 -26.57 1.57 -2.17
C ASN A 189 -26.77 2.92 -1.46
N LYS A 190 -25.89 3.28 -0.52
CA LYS A 190 -25.88 4.60 0.12
C LYS A 190 -24.61 5.34 -0.23
N VAL A 191 -24.72 6.62 -0.54
CA VAL A 191 -23.57 7.49 -0.69
C VAL A 191 -23.04 7.84 0.71
N ARG A 192 -21.77 7.55 0.96
CA ARG A 192 -21.03 7.98 2.13
C ARG A 192 -20.07 9.09 1.73
N LYS A 193 -20.02 10.15 2.50
CA LYS A 193 -19.01 11.18 2.30
C LYS A 193 -17.63 10.62 2.56
N ALA A 194 -16.67 11.01 1.74
CA ALA A 194 -15.28 10.67 1.92
C ALA A 194 -14.40 11.87 1.56
N SER A 195 -13.35 12.06 2.30
CA SER A 195 -12.36 13.11 2.04
C SER A 195 -11.05 12.49 1.60
N VAL A 196 -10.46 13.03 0.54
CA VAL A 196 -9.11 12.65 0.10
C VAL A 196 -8.10 13.09 1.16
N VAL A 197 -7.26 12.16 1.60
CA VAL A 197 -6.24 12.39 2.62
C VAL A 197 -4.85 11.98 2.16
N GLY A 198 -3.83 12.51 2.83
CA GLY A 198 -2.47 12.02 2.64
C GLY A 198 -2.29 10.62 3.24
N MET A 199 -1.40 9.84 2.65
CA MET A 199 -0.95 8.56 3.19
C MET A 199 0.50 8.72 3.66
N PRO A 200 0.93 8.02 4.71
CA PRO A 200 0.17 7.05 5.52
C PRO A 200 -0.88 7.70 6.43
N TRP A 201 -1.87 6.93 6.91
CA TRP A 201 -2.82 7.39 7.94
C TRP A 201 -2.23 7.32 9.34
N VAL A 202 -1.38 6.33 9.57
CA VAL A 202 -0.60 6.16 10.80
C VAL A 202 0.86 6.40 10.46
N GLU A 203 1.52 7.24 11.25
CA GLU A 203 2.92 7.58 11.02
C GLU A 203 3.81 6.33 11.06
N SER A 204 4.64 6.18 10.03
CA SER A 204 5.55 5.04 9.93
C SER A 204 6.73 5.19 10.89
N LYS A 205 7.04 4.10 11.60
CA LYS A 205 8.12 4.03 12.61
C LYS A 205 9.25 3.09 12.18
N PHE A 206 9.34 2.75 10.92
CA PHE A 206 10.44 1.92 10.43
C PHE A 206 11.79 2.66 10.55
N TYR A 207 12.84 1.90 10.72
CA TYR A 207 14.19 2.42 10.83
C TYR A 207 14.64 3.13 9.55
N ARG A 208 15.14 4.36 9.68
CA ARG A 208 15.58 5.19 8.53
C ARG A 208 17.10 5.35 8.45
N GLY A 209 17.85 4.72 9.36
CA GLY A 209 19.28 5.00 9.50
C GLY A 209 19.54 6.37 10.13
N LYS A 210 20.77 6.60 10.56
CA LYS A 210 21.28 7.98 10.76
C LYS A 210 21.82 8.42 9.40
N ALA A 211 21.26 9.49 8.84
CA ALA A 211 21.82 10.14 7.67
C ALA A 211 23.21 10.70 8.02
#